data_2910e553db790b6bd4782be4abc294e8
#
_entry.id   2910e553db790b6bd4782be4abc294e8
#
_cell.length_a   1.000
_cell.length_b   1.000
_cell.length_c   1.000
_cell.angle_alpha   90.00
_cell.angle_beta   90.00
_cell.angle_gamma   90.00
#
_symmetry.space_group_name_H-M   'P 1'
#
loop_
_entity.id
_entity.type
_entity.pdbx_description
1 polymer ?
#
loop_
_entity_poly.entity_id
_entity_poly.type
_entity_poly.pdbx_seq_one_letter_code
_entity_poly.pdbx_strand_id
1 'polypeptide(L)'
;MKRRQEWFEGQVDLDPERLVFIDETWASTNMARLHGRTPKGERLRVGIPHGHWKTTTFVAGLRLTGMMATMVLDGPINRDAFQAYVEQVLVRELRPGDIVIMDNLSSHKGVAIRQTIEAAGARLLFLPPYSPDFNPIENAFAKLKALLRAAAERTVDALWTTIGSLIDRFTPDECANYFAAAGYDAT
;
A
#
# COMPACT_ATOMS: atom_id res chain seq x y z
N MET A 1 -19.38 -12.09 -8.39
CA MET A 1 -20.00 -12.27 -7.05
C MET A 1 -19.49 -13.52 -6.31
N LYS A 2 -19.47 -14.73 -6.88
CA LYS A 2 -19.06 -15.98 -6.19
C LYS A 2 -17.68 -15.89 -5.49
N ARG A 3 -16.63 -15.45 -6.18
CA ARG A 3 -15.27 -15.34 -5.61
C ARG A 3 -15.16 -14.38 -4.43
N ARG A 4 -15.96 -13.30 -4.40
CA ARG A 4 -15.98 -12.37 -3.26
C ARG A 4 -16.64 -13.00 -2.04
N GLN A 5 -17.72 -13.78 -2.27
CA GLN A 5 -18.39 -14.50 -1.21
C GLN A 5 -17.48 -15.58 -0.62
N GLU A 6 -16.81 -16.35 -1.47
CA GLU A 6 -15.84 -17.37 -1.05
C GLU A 6 -14.68 -16.77 -0.25
N TRP A 7 -14.20 -15.56 -0.64
CA TRP A 7 -13.18 -14.84 0.13
C TRP A 7 -13.69 -14.38 1.47
N PHE A 8 -14.86 -13.74 1.51
CA PHE A 8 -15.49 -13.26 2.73
C PHE A 8 -15.74 -14.37 3.76
N GLU A 9 -16.15 -15.56 3.29
CA GLU A 9 -16.36 -16.72 4.15
C GLU A 9 -15.03 -17.32 4.65
N GLY A 10 -13.99 -17.32 3.79
CA GLY A 10 -12.70 -17.90 4.13
C GLY A 10 -11.73 -16.98 4.86
N GLN A 11 -11.96 -15.65 4.84
CA GLN A 11 -11.01 -14.70 5.46
C GLN A 11 -10.99 -14.80 7.00
N VAL A 12 -12.10 -15.26 7.63
CA VAL A 12 -12.19 -15.47 9.07
C VAL A 12 -11.26 -16.57 9.60
N ASP A 13 -10.82 -17.48 8.71
CA ASP A 13 -9.87 -18.54 9.05
C ASP A 13 -8.39 -18.10 8.92
N LEU A 14 -8.16 -16.86 8.47
CA LEU A 14 -6.81 -16.32 8.29
C LEU A 14 -6.35 -15.65 9.59
N ASP A 15 -5.19 -16.09 10.10
CA ASP A 15 -4.54 -15.47 11.26
C ASP A 15 -4.01 -14.06 10.92
N PRO A 16 -4.60 -12.98 11.46
CA PRO A 16 -4.19 -11.60 11.12
C PRO A 16 -2.71 -11.30 11.42
N GLU A 17 -2.11 -11.98 12.40
CA GLU A 17 -0.70 -11.76 12.75
C GLU A 17 0.27 -12.24 11.65
N ARG A 18 -0.21 -13.15 10.78
CA ARG A 18 0.55 -13.71 9.65
C ARG A 18 0.27 -13.01 8.33
N LEU A 19 -0.72 -12.12 8.26
CA LEU A 19 -1.09 -11.46 7.01
C LEU A 19 -0.11 -10.35 6.65
N VAL A 20 0.27 -10.31 5.37
CA VAL A 20 1.08 -9.28 4.76
C VAL A 20 0.39 -8.84 3.47
N PHE A 21 -0.21 -7.67 3.48
CA PHE A 21 -0.86 -7.09 2.29
C PHE A 21 0.16 -6.28 1.51
N ILE A 22 0.38 -6.63 0.25
CA ILE A 22 1.30 -5.93 -0.65
C ILE A 22 0.49 -5.23 -1.72
N ASP A 23 0.82 -3.95 -1.92
CA ASP A 23 0.20 -3.15 -2.99
C ASP A 23 1.13 -1.98 -3.39
N GLU A 24 0.78 -1.31 -4.48
CA GLU A 24 1.45 -0.11 -4.94
C GLU A 24 0.53 1.09 -5.03
N THR A 25 1.08 2.25 -4.81
CA THR A 25 0.39 3.51 -5.00
C THR A 25 1.29 4.56 -5.62
N TRP A 26 0.70 5.54 -6.27
CA TRP A 26 1.45 6.64 -6.86
C TRP A 26 1.43 7.89 -5.98
N ALA A 27 2.52 8.64 -6.04
CA ALA A 27 2.66 9.99 -5.52
C ALA A 27 3.27 10.89 -6.60
N SER A 28 3.06 12.20 -6.51
CA SER A 28 3.59 13.14 -7.51
C SER A 28 3.97 14.48 -6.91
N THR A 29 4.89 15.18 -7.57
CA THR A 29 5.41 16.48 -7.13
C THR A 29 4.42 17.63 -7.27
N ASN A 30 3.25 17.41 -7.86
CA ASN A 30 2.16 18.39 -7.93
C ASN A 30 1.05 18.13 -6.90
N MET A 31 1.23 17.18 -5.97
CA MET A 31 0.23 16.93 -4.93
C MET A 31 -0.05 18.18 -4.12
N ALA A 32 -1.33 18.47 -3.89
CA ALA A 32 -1.81 19.59 -3.10
C ALA A 32 -3.02 19.17 -2.25
N ARG A 33 -3.29 19.91 -1.19
CA ARG A 33 -4.47 19.66 -0.36
C ARG A 33 -5.74 19.80 -1.19
N LEU A 34 -6.65 18.82 -1.06
CA LEU A 34 -7.94 18.81 -1.77
C LEU A 34 -8.99 19.69 -1.08
N HIS A 35 -8.81 19.92 0.22
CA HIS A 35 -9.75 20.68 1.06
C HIS A 35 -8.99 21.61 1.99
N GLY A 36 -9.63 22.72 2.33
CA GLY A 36 -9.14 23.69 3.30
C GLY A 36 -10.32 24.37 3.99
N ARG A 37 -10.03 25.20 4.98
CA ARG A 37 -11.04 26.01 5.70
C ARG A 37 -10.78 27.48 5.47
N THR A 38 -11.86 28.25 5.34
CA THR A 38 -11.85 29.71 5.23
C THR A 38 -13.01 30.26 6.09
N PRO A 39 -12.97 31.53 6.53
CA PRO A 39 -14.09 32.16 7.19
C PRO A 39 -15.38 32.03 6.36
N LYS A 40 -16.51 32.01 7.07
CA LYS A 40 -17.83 31.93 6.41
C LYS A 40 -18.04 33.12 5.49
N GLY A 41 -18.38 32.85 4.24
CA GLY A 41 -18.60 33.88 3.21
C GLY A 41 -17.39 34.16 2.33
N GLU A 42 -16.22 33.59 2.63
CA GLU A 42 -15.01 33.73 1.81
C GLU A 42 -14.76 32.50 0.95
N ARG A 43 -14.18 32.70 -0.23
CA ARG A 43 -13.76 31.61 -1.12
C ARG A 43 -12.31 31.25 -0.84
N LEU A 44 -12.06 29.98 -0.48
CA LEU A 44 -10.71 29.44 -0.40
C LEU A 44 -10.05 29.46 -1.79
N ARG A 45 -8.91 30.16 -1.90
CA ARG A 45 -8.08 30.17 -3.11
C ARG A 45 -6.71 29.61 -2.75
N VAL A 46 -6.32 28.52 -3.40
CA VAL A 46 -5.01 27.87 -3.24
C VAL A 46 -4.38 27.69 -4.61
N GLY A 47 -3.14 28.12 -4.75
CA GLY A 47 -2.36 27.85 -5.96
C GLY A 47 -2.02 26.36 -6.05
N ILE A 48 -2.36 25.74 -7.18
CA ILE A 48 -1.93 24.37 -7.49
C ILE A 48 -0.76 24.48 -8.46
N PRO A 49 0.35 23.74 -8.25
CA PRO A 49 1.47 23.71 -9.18
C PRO A 49 0.98 23.32 -10.57
N HIS A 50 1.32 24.15 -11.55
CA HIS A 50 1.03 23.93 -12.96
C HIS A 50 2.32 23.64 -13.71
N GLY A 51 2.32 22.76 -14.70
CA GLY A 51 3.47 22.39 -15.52
C GLY A 51 3.81 20.91 -15.45
N HIS A 52 5.06 20.57 -15.78
CA HIS A 52 5.52 19.18 -15.77
C HIS A 52 5.76 18.71 -14.33
N TRP A 53 5.03 17.67 -13.91
CA TRP A 53 5.24 16.99 -12.63
C TRP A 53 5.88 15.62 -12.85
N LYS A 54 6.54 15.14 -11.83
CA LYS A 54 7.09 13.78 -11.78
C LYS A 54 6.20 12.89 -10.92
N THR A 55 6.04 11.67 -11.37
CA THR A 55 5.27 10.63 -10.66
C THR A 55 6.21 9.58 -10.14
N THR A 56 6.04 9.22 -8.89
CA THR A 56 6.76 8.15 -8.18
C THR A 56 5.78 7.03 -7.86
N THR A 57 6.20 5.79 -8.03
CA THR A 57 5.50 4.63 -7.47
C THR A 57 6.08 4.32 -6.09
N PHE A 58 5.20 4.13 -5.12
CA PHE A 58 5.53 3.62 -3.79
C PHE A 58 4.92 2.23 -3.64
N VAL A 59 5.75 1.23 -3.36
CA VAL A 59 5.35 -0.15 -3.07
C VAL A 59 5.59 -0.41 -1.60
N ALA A 60 4.67 -1.07 -0.94
CA ALA A 60 4.81 -1.42 0.47
C ALA A 60 4.03 -2.69 0.83
N GLY A 61 4.44 -3.28 1.94
CA GLY A 61 3.65 -4.25 2.68
C GLY A 61 3.01 -3.63 3.92
N LEU A 62 1.84 -4.11 4.30
CA LEU A 62 1.18 -3.79 5.55
C LEU A 62 1.00 -5.04 6.40
N ARG A 63 1.48 -4.98 7.66
CA ARG A 63 1.21 -5.93 8.73
C ARG A 63 0.41 -5.26 9.85
N LEU A 64 -0.06 -6.03 10.82
CA LEU A 64 -0.61 -5.47 12.06
C LEU A 64 0.39 -4.56 12.80
N THR A 65 1.68 -4.80 12.65
CA THR A 65 2.74 -4.03 13.35
C THR A 65 3.19 -2.76 12.65
N GLY A 66 2.74 -2.51 11.42
CA GLY A 66 3.13 -1.34 10.63
C GLY A 66 3.36 -1.63 9.17
N MET A 67 3.88 -0.63 8.44
CA MET A 67 4.37 -0.80 7.08
C MET A 67 5.72 -1.50 7.06
N MET A 68 5.95 -2.31 6.03
CA MET A 68 7.17 -3.06 5.81
C MET A 68 7.54 -3.14 4.33
N ALA A 69 8.74 -3.62 4.04
CA ALA A 69 9.21 -3.87 2.67
C ALA A 69 8.91 -2.71 1.72
N THR A 70 9.26 -1.50 2.16
CA THR A 70 8.93 -0.27 1.42
C THR A 70 9.96 0.01 0.34
N MET A 71 9.48 0.42 -0.83
CA MET A 71 10.32 0.84 -1.95
C MET A 71 9.68 2.01 -2.70
N VAL A 72 10.49 2.97 -3.14
CA VAL A 72 10.10 4.02 -4.08
C VAL A 72 10.84 3.85 -5.39
N LEU A 73 10.19 4.16 -6.51
CA LEU A 73 10.82 4.18 -7.83
C LEU A 73 10.27 5.32 -8.68
N ASP A 74 11.10 5.85 -9.57
CA ASP A 74 10.68 6.88 -10.51
C ASP A 74 9.80 6.28 -11.62
N GLY A 75 8.65 6.88 -11.83
CA GLY A 75 7.67 6.42 -12.82
C GLY A 75 6.84 5.18 -12.41
N PRO A 76 6.17 4.55 -13.38
CA PRO A 76 5.32 3.39 -13.14
C PRO A 76 6.13 2.11 -12.92
N ILE A 77 5.65 1.24 -12.05
CA ILE A 77 6.21 -0.09 -11.87
C ILE A 77 5.78 -1.01 -13.02
N ASN A 78 6.72 -1.82 -13.49
CA ASN A 78 6.47 -2.90 -14.45
C ASN A 78 6.70 -4.27 -13.78
N ARG A 79 6.45 -5.34 -14.54
CA ARG A 79 6.60 -6.72 -14.02
C ARG A 79 8.01 -7.01 -13.52
N ASP A 80 9.04 -6.59 -14.25
CA ASP A 80 10.43 -6.89 -13.91
C ASP A 80 10.86 -6.13 -12.65
N ALA A 81 10.45 -4.87 -12.53
CA ALA A 81 10.68 -4.08 -11.32
C ALA A 81 9.92 -4.64 -10.11
N PHE A 82 8.68 -5.13 -10.30
CA PHE A 82 7.93 -5.78 -9.24
C PHE A 82 8.56 -7.12 -8.83
N GLN A 83 9.05 -7.92 -9.78
CA GLN A 83 9.79 -9.14 -9.47
C GLN A 83 11.07 -8.83 -8.68
N ALA A 84 11.85 -7.84 -9.11
CA ALA A 84 13.04 -7.40 -8.38
C ALA A 84 12.70 -6.91 -6.95
N TYR A 85 11.59 -6.19 -6.77
CA TYR A 85 11.09 -5.81 -5.46
C TYR A 85 10.82 -7.04 -4.58
N VAL A 86 10.13 -8.05 -5.10
CA VAL A 86 9.85 -9.28 -4.35
C VAL A 86 11.14 -9.98 -3.94
N GLU A 87 12.09 -10.14 -4.88
CA GLU A 87 13.35 -10.87 -4.66
C GLU A 87 14.33 -10.14 -3.74
N GLN A 88 14.38 -8.81 -3.80
CA GLN A 88 15.43 -8.04 -3.13
C GLN A 88 14.95 -7.33 -1.86
N VAL A 89 13.65 -7.05 -1.75
CA VAL A 89 13.08 -6.29 -0.64
C VAL A 89 12.12 -7.15 0.16
N LEU A 90 11.03 -7.63 -0.46
CA LEU A 90 9.95 -8.29 0.26
C LEU A 90 10.40 -9.55 1.00
N VAL A 91 11.09 -10.48 0.33
CA VAL A 91 11.46 -11.77 0.93
C VAL A 91 12.40 -11.65 2.14
N ARG A 92 13.14 -10.56 2.25
CA ARG A 92 14.04 -10.32 3.38
C ARG A 92 13.30 -10.01 4.69
N GLU A 93 12.06 -9.57 4.56
CA GLU A 93 11.21 -9.19 5.70
C GLU A 93 10.09 -10.21 5.96
N LEU A 94 9.93 -11.22 5.08
CA LEU A 94 8.98 -12.31 5.28
C LEU A 94 9.46 -13.27 6.38
N ARG A 95 8.49 -13.84 7.09
CA ARG A 95 8.71 -14.86 8.11
C ARG A 95 8.10 -16.17 7.64
N PRO A 96 8.67 -17.32 7.97
CA PRO A 96 8.04 -18.62 7.70
C PRO A 96 6.62 -18.67 8.29
N GLY A 97 5.67 -19.06 7.45
CA GLY A 97 4.25 -19.09 7.79
C GLY A 97 3.47 -17.81 7.50
N ASP A 98 4.11 -16.75 6.99
CA ASP A 98 3.39 -15.56 6.52
C ASP A 98 2.44 -15.89 5.36
N ILE A 99 1.39 -15.10 5.25
CA ILE A 99 0.42 -15.16 4.17
C ILE A 99 0.47 -13.83 3.43
N VAL A 100 1.17 -13.81 2.30
CA VAL A 100 1.25 -12.63 1.44
C VAL A 100 -0.02 -12.55 0.61
N ILE A 101 -0.70 -11.41 0.68
CA ILE A 101 -1.93 -11.13 -0.05
C ILE A 101 -1.67 -9.96 -1.00
N MET A 102 -1.95 -10.17 -2.27
CA MET A 102 -1.82 -9.17 -3.33
C MET A 102 -3.14 -9.01 -4.06
N ASP A 103 -3.28 -7.89 -4.74
CA ASP A 103 -4.38 -7.74 -5.66
C ASP A 103 -4.27 -8.68 -6.88
N ASN A 104 -5.28 -8.70 -7.71
CA ASN A 104 -5.38 -9.64 -8.82
C ASN A 104 -4.80 -9.08 -10.14
N LEU A 105 -3.83 -8.14 -10.08
CA LEU A 105 -3.17 -7.60 -11.26
C LEU A 105 -2.29 -8.64 -11.97
N SER A 106 -2.18 -8.50 -13.29
CA SER A 106 -1.39 -9.42 -14.10
C SER A 106 0.12 -9.32 -13.83
N SER A 107 0.61 -8.16 -13.40
CA SER A 107 2.00 -7.92 -13.00
C SER A 107 2.42 -8.76 -11.78
N HIS A 108 1.48 -9.06 -10.88
CA HIS A 108 1.73 -9.81 -9.64
C HIS A 108 1.68 -11.33 -9.82
N LYS A 109 1.19 -11.84 -10.96
CA LYS A 109 0.95 -13.28 -11.20
C LYS A 109 2.11 -14.04 -11.83
N GLY A 110 3.32 -13.56 -11.70
CA GLY A 110 4.50 -14.25 -12.19
C GLY A 110 4.75 -15.56 -11.45
N VAL A 111 5.06 -16.64 -12.19
CA VAL A 111 5.45 -17.94 -11.58
C VAL A 111 6.68 -17.74 -10.67
N ALA A 112 7.66 -16.94 -11.11
CA ALA A 112 8.84 -16.63 -10.33
C ALA A 112 8.50 -15.92 -9.01
N ILE A 113 7.57 -14.95 -9.03
CA ILE A 113 7.10 -14.23 -7.82
C ILE A 113 6.56 -15.23 -6.79
N ARG A 114 5.68 -16.14 -7.22
CA ARG A 114 5.13 -17.18 -6.35
C ARG A 114 6.22 -18.06 -5.77
N GLN A 115 7.10 -18.59 -6.62
CA GLN A 115 8.19 -19.47 -6.20
C GLN A 115 9.13 -18.79 -5.19
N THR A 116 9.44 -17.53 -5.41
CA THR A 116 10.29 -16.73 -4.50
C THR A 116 9.64 -16.55 -3.13
N ILE A 117 8.35 -16.23 -3.07
CA ILE A 117 7.61 -16.09 -1.81
C ILE A 117 7.49 -17.44 -1.09
N GLU A 118 7.17 -18.51 -1.82
CA GLU A 118 7.03 -19.86 -1.26
C GLU A 118 8.39 -20.40 -0.76
N ALA A 119 9.49 -20.10 -1.47
CA ALA A 119 10.84 -20.43 -1.01
C ALA A 119 11.25 -19.74 0.30
N ALA A 120 10.68 -18.56 0.60
CA ALA A 120 10.83 -17.88 1.88
C ALA A 120 9.96 -18.49 3.00
N GLY A 121 9.21 -19.56 2.73
CA GLY A 121 8.33 -20.23 3.69
C GLY A 121 6.97 -19.54 3.87
N ALA A 122 6.61 -18.62 3.00
CA ALA A 122 5.34 -17.90 3.01
C ALA A 122 4.35 -18.47 1.98
N ARG A 123 3.06 -18.15 2.11
CA ARG A 123 2.01 -18.48 1.13
C ARG A 123 1.62 -17.24 0.36
N LEU A 124 1.28 -17.39 -0.93
CA LEU A 124 0.76 -16.30 -1.75
C LEU A 124 -0.73 -16.53 -2.06
N LEU A 125 -1.54 -15.55 -1.70
CA LEU A 125 -2.96 -15.47 -2.04
C LEU A 125 -3.24 -14.21 -2.89
N PHE A 126 -4.31 -14.25 -3.68
CA PHE A 126 -4.78 -13.11 -4.44
C PHE A 126 -6.20 -12.73 -4.04
N LEU A 127 -6.41 -11.44 -3.81
CA LEU A 127 -7.75 -10.89 -3.59
C LEU A 127 -8.67 -11.17 -4.78
N PRO A 128 -9.97 -11.28 -4.56
CA PRO A 128 -10.92 -11.32 -5.66
C PRO A 128 -10.81 -10.05 -6.52
N PRO A 129 -11.09 -10.13 -7.82
CA PRO A 129 -11.09 -8.95 -8.68
C PRO A 129 -12.01 -7.85 -8.13
N TYR A 130 -11.58 -6.59 -8.25
CA TYR A 130 -12.34 -5.41 -7.83
C TYR A 130 -12.79 -5.46 -6.36
N SER A 131 -11.88 -5.79 -5.45
CA SER A 131 -12.17 -5.94 -4.03
C SER A 131 -11.22 -5.12 -3.13
N PRO A 132 -11.11 -3.80 -3.32
CA PRO A 132 -10.24 -2.96 -2.49
C PRO A 132 -10.72 -2.90 -1.02
N ASP A 133 -11.99 -3.18 -0.76
CA ASP A 133 -12.57 -3.27 0.58
C ASP A 133 -12.02 -4.43 1.42
N PHE A 134 -11.45 -5.45 0.80
CA PHE A 134 -10.71 -6.52 1.47
C PHE A 134 -9.21 -6.24 1.58
N ASN A 135 -8.75 -5.05 1.19
CA ASN A 135 -7.34 -4.69 1.18
C ASN A 135 -7.06 -3.57 2.21
N PRO A 136 -6.60 -3.88 3.44
CA PRO A 136 -6.39 -2.88 4.49
C PRO A 136 -5.30 -1.86 4.13
N ILE A 137 -4.34 -2.18 3.24
CA ILE A 137 -3.28 -1.26 2.83
C ILE A 137 -3.83 -0.05 2.05
N GLU A 138 -4.99 -0.16 1.43
CA GLU A 138 -5.66 0.95 0.75
C GLU A 138 -5.99 2.10 1.72
N ASN A 139 -6.42 1.77 2.95
CA ASN A 139 -6.65 2.76 4.02
C ASN A 139 -5.34 3.43 4.44
N ALA A 140 -4.27 2.66 4.56
CA ALA A 140 -2.94 3.18 4.85
C ALA A 140 -2.45 4.11 3.71
N PHE A 141 -2.64 3.73 2.46
CA PHE A 141 -2.29 4.57 1.31
C PHE A 141 -3.15 5.84 1.22
N ALA A 142 -4.41 5.77 1.60
CA ALA A 142 -5.26 6.97 1.69
C ALA A 142 -4.71 7.99 2.70
N LYS A 143 -4.28 7.53 3.89
CA LYS A 143 -3.59 8.36 4.89
C LYS A 143 -2.27 8.90 4.34
N LEU A 144 -1.42 8.04 3.76
CA LEU A 144 -0.13 8.45 3.18
C LEU A 144 -0.34 9.57 2.16
N LYS A 145 -1.28 9.41 1.22
CA LYS A 145 -1.61 10.44 0.23
C LYS A 145 -2.09 11.74 0.86
N ALA A 146 -2.87 11.68 1.95
CA ALA A 146 -3.30 12.87 2.66
C ALA A 146 -2.12 13.63 3.29
N LEU A 147 -1.17 12.90 3.89
CA LEU A 147 0.04 13.46 4.47
C LEU A 147 0.97 14.06 3.40
N LEU A 148 1.16 13.38 2.27
CA LEU A 148 1.95 13.89 1.15
C LEU A 148 1.34 15.14 0.52
N ARG A 149 0.01 15.21 0.38
CA ARG A 149 -0.67 16.44 -0.05
C ARG A 149 -0.48 17.59 0.94
N ALA A 150 -0.39 17.28 2.23
CA ALA A 150 -0.13 18.30 3.26
C ALA A 150 1.32 18.79 3.23
N ALA A 151 2.29 17.89 2.99
CA ALA A 151 3.71 18.20 2.85
C ALA A 151 3.98 19.05 1.59
N ALA A 152 3.24 18.79 0.51
CA ALA A 152 3.30 19.56 -0.74
C ALA A 152 4.71 19.62 -1.35
N GLU A 153 5.43 18.50 -1.36
CA GLU A 153 6.78 18.41 -1.92
C GLU A 153 6.80 18.66 -3.43
N ARG A 154 7.85 19.35 -3.91
CA ARG A 154 7.96 19.81 -5.31
C ARG A 154 9.11 19.18 -6.08
N THR A 155 9.95 18.39 -5.43
CA THR A 155 11.03 17.62 -6.05
C THR A 155 10.89 16.14 -5.74
N VAL A 156 11.46 15.28 -6.57
CA VAL A 156 11.43 13.83 -6.37
C VAL A 156 12.17 13.47 -5.07
N ASP A 157 13.35 14.04 -4.84
CA ASP A 157 14.17 13.75 -3.67
C ASP A 157 13.46 14.14 -2.35
N ALA A 158 12.81 15.32 -2.32
CA ALA A 158 12.03 15.74 -1.16
C ALA A 158 10.82 14.83 -0.96
N LEU A 159 10.13 14.44 -2.04
CA LEU A 159 9.00 13.51 -1.98
C LEU A 159 9.42 12.15 -1.42
N TRP A 160 10.53 11.59 -1.88
CA TRP A 160 11.06 10.31 -1.39
C TRP A 160 11.49 10.38 0.07
N THR A 161 12.19 11.45 0.46
CA THR A 161 12.57 11.71 1.86
C THR A 161 11.33 11.79 2.75
N THR A 162 10.33 12.53 2.31
CA THR A 162 9.05 12.67 3.03
C THR A 162 8.33 11.33 3.15
N ILE A 163 8.23 10.53 2.07
CA ILE A 163 7.66 9.18 2.13
C ILE A 163 8.37 8.37 3.21
N GLY A 164 9.70 8.31 3.19
CA GLY A 164 10.49 7.57 4.19
C GLY A 164 10.20 8.00 5.62
N SER A 165 10.10 9.31 5.87
CA SER A 165 9.82 9.86 7.21
C SER A 165 8.39 9.59 7.71
N LEU A 166 7.48 9.23 6.81
CA LEU A 166 6.08 8.98 7.16
C LEU A 166 5.80 7.51 7.50
N ILE A 167 6.71 6.58 7.19
CA ILE A 167 6.50 5.15 7.44
C ILE A 167 6.25 4.86 8.92
N ASP A 168 7.05 5.42 9.81
CA ASP A 168 6.92 5.24 11.27
C ASP A 168 5.64 5.86 11.86
N ARG A 169 4.86 6.60 11.09
CA ARG A 169 3.58 7.14 11.52
C ARG A 169 2.41 6.17 11.42
N PHE A 170 2.65 4.96 10.92
CA PHE A 170 1.67 3.88 10.88
C PHE A 170 1.87 2.98 12.09
N THR A 171 1.19 3.33 13.18
CA THR A 171 1.31 2.60 14.45
C THR A 171 0.60 1.25 14.40
N PRO A 172 0.97 0.27 15.27
CA PRO A 172 0.28 -1.01 15.34
C PRO A 172 -1.22 -0.88 15.58
N ASP A 173 -1.66 -0.01 16.50
CA ASP A 173 -3.08 0.22 16.79
C ASP A 173 -3.84 0.70 15.56
N GLU A 174 -3.23 1.58 14.78
CA GLU A 174 -3.85 2.09 13.55
C GLU A 174 -3.90 1.01 12.48
N CYS A 175 -2.84 0.21 12.33
CA CYS A 175 -2.83 -0.91 11.40
C CYS A 175 -3.87 -1.97 11.77
N ALA A 176 -4.03 -2.29 13.06
CA ALA A 176 -5.10 -3.18 13.53
C ALA A 176 -6.49 -2.65 13.16
N ASN A 177 -6.72 -1.33 13.27
CA ASN A 177 -7.98 -0.73 12.84
C ASN A 177 -8.21 -0.86 11.31
N TYR A 178 -7.15 -0.77 10.49
CA TYR A 178 -7.27 -1.02 9.05
C TYR A 178 -7.63 -2.47 8.74
N PHE A 179 -7.02 -3.43 9.47
CA PHE A 179 -7.33 -4.85 9.33
C PHE A 179 -8.77 -5.13 9.73
N ALA A 180 -9.22 -4.62 10.88
CA ALA A 180 -10.61 -4.76 11.34
C ALA A 180 -11.60 -4.16 10.33
N ALA A 181 -11.31 -2.96 9.79
CA ALA A 181 -12.15 -2.33 8.78
C ALA A 181 -12.26 -3.15 7.47
N ALA A 182 -11.27 -4.00 7.15
CA ALA A 182 -11.28 -4.91 6.02
C ALA A 182 -11.79 -6.33 6.37
N GLY A 183 -12.21 -6.55 7.63
CA GLY A 183 -12.78 -7.82 8.11
C GLY A 183 -11.75 -8.86 8.56
N TYR A 184 -10.55 -8.43 8.95
CA TYR A 184 -9.47 -9.31 9.47
C TYR A 184 -9.21 -9.02 10.95
N ASP A 185 -10.22 -9.04 11.76
CA ASP A 185 -10.10 -8.91 13.21
C ASP A 185 -9.76 -10.27 13.84
N ALA A 186 -8.89 -10.24 14.83
CA ALA A 186 -8.76 -11.37 15.74
C ALA A 186 -10.06 -11.48 16.55
N THR A 187 -10.82 -12.53 16.35
CA THR A 187 -11.97 -12.91 17.19
C THR A 187 -11.51 -13.43 18.53
#